data_5ca4ee782e68e8686a97d4fd7e55e0ab
#
_entry.id   5ca4ee782e68e8686a97d4fd7e55e0ab
#
_cell.length_a   1.000
_cell.length_b   1.000
_cell.length_c   1.000
_cell.angle_alpha   90.00
_cell.angle_beta   90.00
_cell.angle_gamma   90.00
#
_symmetry.space_group_name_H-M   'P 1'
#
loop_
_entity.id
_entity.type
_entity.pdbx_description
1 polymer ?
#
loop_
_entity_poly.entity_id
_entity_poly.type
_entity_poly.pdbx_seq_one_letter_code
_entity_poly.pdbx_strand_id
1 'polypeptide(L)'
;MGIKIGCAAWTWTEPAHNPPYEEAIKSIGELGFDGIELILRDFEDVENYWTKDKRKEIKSMVDYYGLQVSQFAMFQNVMDGLASLEEEKKNRSIEAFKNGCEISADLGCDIVNFVSPWPSTVTAPNSYLPEYYYINVPGVDPRIRALQVFQTKLKYTFPKPFDWERYWSSHVDAVRKVAQIAKQYGFKLAIMQTQ
;
A
#
# COMPACT_ATOMS: atom_id res chain seq x y z
N MET A 1 -19.98 -22.38 3.04
CA MET A 1 -18.73 -21.57 2.94
C MET A 1 -18.94 -20.32 3.79
N GLY A 2 -18.12 -20.10 4.81
CA GLY A 2 -18.14 -18.86 5.59
C GLY A 2 -17.33 -17.76 4.90
N ILE A 3 -17.62 -16.50 5.26
CA ILE A 3 -16.77 -15.35 4.87
C ILE A 3 -15.44 -15.48 5.60
N LYS A 4 -14.33 -15.34 4.89
CA LYS A 4 -12.99 -15.25 5.46
C LYS A 4 -12.66 -13.79 5.76
N ILE A 5 -12.04 -13.55 6.90
CA ILE A 5 -11.67 -12.20 7.37
C ILE A 5 -10.15 -12.11 7.50
N GLY A 6 -9.57 -11.15 6.79
CA GLY A 6 -8.15 -10.81 6.90
C GLY A 6 -7.91 -9.53 7.69
N CYS A 7 -6.70 -9.38 8.21
CA CYS A 7 -6.27 -8.19 8.94
C CYS A 7 -4.96 -7.66 8.36
N ALA A 8 -4.80 -6.34 8.33
CA ALA A 8 -3.58 -5.71 7.86
C ALA A 8 -2.51 -5.69 8.98
N ALA A 9 -1.40 -6.41 8.78
CA ALA A 9 -0.34 -6.49 9.77
C ALA A 9 0.31 -5.13 10.08
N TRP A 10 0.40 -4.29 9.08
CA TRP A 10 1.06 -3.00 9.16
C TRP A 10 0.35 -1.97 10.06
N THR A 11 -0.89 -2.24 10.47
CA THR A 11 -1.59 -1.42 11.47
C THR A 11 -1.23 -1.80 12.92
N TRP A 12 -0.53 -2.91 13.11
CA TRP A 12 -0.13 -3.47 14.41
C TRP A 12 1.34 -3.22 14.74
N THR A 13 2.07 -2.55 13.85
CA THR A 13 3.49 -2.27 14.06
C THR A 13 3.71 -0.89 14.70
N GLU A 14 4.82 -0.74 15.41
CA GLU A 14 5.23 0.53 16.03
C GLU A 14 6.68 0.86 15.61
N PRO A 15 6.89 1.94 14.86
CA PRO A 15 5.87 2.82 14.28
C PRO A 15 5.03 2.12 13.20
N ALA A 16 3.80 2.61 13.02
CA ALA A 16 2.86 2.02 12.07
C ALA A 16 3.46 1.89 10.66
N HIS A 17 3.10 0.81 9.97
CA HIS A 17 3.55 0.43 8.63
C HIS A 17 5.00 -0.08 8.54
N ASN A 18 5.82 0.05 9.58
CA ASN A 18 7.20 -0.43 9.53
C ASN A 18 7.33 -1.91 9.89
N PRO A 19 8.22 -2.67 9.23
CA PRO A 19 8.65 -3.95 9.78
C PRO A 19 9.36 -3.72 11.14
N PRO A 20 9.46 -4.75 12.00
CA PRO A 20 9.14 -6.16 11.75
C PRO A 20 7.65 -6.49 11.93
N TYR A 21 7.15 -7.54 11.24
CA TYR A 21 5.73 -7.94 11.28
C TYR A 21 5.44 -9.18 12.14
N GLU A 22 6.43 -9.77 12.79
CA GLU A 22 6.32 -11.04 13.51
C GLU A 22 5.30 -10.99 14.66
N GLU A 23 5.36 -9.93 15.48
CA GLU A 23 4.38 -9.76 16.57
C GLU A 23 2.96 -9.49 16.05
N ALA A 24 2.85 -8.79 14.91
CA ALA A 24 1.57 -8.58 14.25
C ALA A 24 0.98 -9.90 13.73
N ILE A 25 1.79 -10.75 13.09
CA ILE A 25 1.39 -12.07 12.60
C ILE A 25 0.89 -12.92 13.75
N LYS A 26 1.64 -12.97 14.85
CA LYS A 26 1.25 -13.69 16.06
C LYS A 26 -0.09 -13.21 16.61
N SER A 27 -0.22 -11.90 16.84
CA SER A 27 -1.41 -11.31 17.44
C SER A 27 -2.67 -11.53 16.57
N ILE A 28 -2.54 -11.37 15.25
CA ILE A 28 -3.62 -11.59 14.28
C ILE A 28 -4.03 -13.06 14.26
N GLY A 29 -3.06 -13.98 14.31
CA GLY A 29 -3.32 -15.41 14.36
C GLY A 29 -4.01 -15.84 15.65
N GLU A 30 -3.54 -15.34 16.80
CA GLU A 30 -4.14 -15.63 18.12
C GLU A 30 -5.58 -15.10 18.26
N LEU A 31 -5.91 -14.02 17.53
CA LEU A 31 -7.26 -13.48 17.45
C LEU A 31 -8.19 -14.28 16.52
N GLY A 32 -7.67 -15.24 15.77
CA GLY A 32 -8.45 -16.14 14.93
C GLY A 32 -8.88 -15.56 13.59
N PHE A 33 -8.13 -14.63 13.01
CA PHE A 33 -8.32 -14.18 11.64
C PHE A 33 -7.96 -15.29 10.64
N ASP A 34 -8.57 -15.25 9.45
CA ASP A 34 -8.29 -16.22 8.37
C ASP A 34 -7.08 -15.81 7.51
N GLY A 35 -6.76 -14.52 7.49
CA GLY A 35 -5.74 -14.00 6.60
C GLY A 35 -5.05 -12.75 7.10
N ILE A 36 -3.96 -12.42 6.44
CA ILE A 36 -3.12 -11.29 6.77
C ILE A 36 -2.71 -10.54 5.50
N GLU A 37 -2.65 -9.22 5.57
CA GLU A 37 -2.01 -8.39 4.57
C GLU A 37 -0.62 -7.99 5.06
N LEU A 38 0.38 -8.17 4.20
CA LEU A 38 1.76 -7.74 4.40
C LEU A 38 2.15 -6.72 3.34
N ILE A 39 3.18 -5.91 3.62
CA ILE A 39 3.56 -4.82 2.71
C ILE A 39 5.08 -4.76 2.46
N LEU A 40 5.42 -4.25 1.28
CA LEU A 40 6.71 -3.64 0.99
C LEU A 40 6.55 -2.13 1.20
N ARG A 41 7.11 -1.59 2.28
CA ARG A 41 6.92 -0.20 2.65
C ARG A 41 7.94 0.73 2.00
N ASP A 42 9.22 0.42 2.13
CA ASP A 42 10.33 1.22 1.63
C ASP A 42 11.26 0.39 0.73
N PHE A 43 12.05 1.04 -0.10
CA PHE A 43 12.97 0.37 -1.02
C PHE A 43 14.01 -0.46 -0.28
N GLU A 44 14.47 0.03 0.85
CA GLU A 44 15.48 -0.62 1.69
C GLU A 44 14.97 -1.90 2.34
N ASP A 45 13.65 -2.06 2.49
CA ASP A 45 13.06 -3.27 3.10
C ASP A 45 13.33 -4.53 2.28
N VAL A 46 13.55 -4.40 0.96
CA VAL A 46 13.87 -5.53 0.09
C VAL A 46 15.15 -6.25 0.57
N GLU A 47 16.16 -5.46 0.96
CA GLU A 47 17.45 -5.99 1.39
C GLU A 47 17.53 -6.16 2.91
N ASN A 48 16.93 -5.25 3.67
CA ASN A 48 17.07 -5.20 5.11
C ASN A 48 16.08 -6.09 5.87
N TYR A 49 14.89 -6.31 5.31
CA TYR A 49 13.85 -7.11 5.95
C TYR A 49 13.39 -8.28 5.07
N TRP A 50 12.99 -8.05 3.82
CA TRP A 50 12.43 -9.07 2.93
C TRP A 50 13.52 -9.94 2.26
N THR A 51 14.56 -10.32 3.01
CA THR A 51 15.57 -11.28 2.54
C THR A 51 14.94 -12.65 2.29
N LYS A 52 15.59 -13.50 1.48
CA LYS A 52 15.08 -14.85 1.19
C LYS A 52 14.82 -15.68 2.44
N ASP A 53 15.68 -15.56 3.45
CA ASP A 53 15.53 -16.33 4.68
C ASP A 53 14.41 -15.77 5.55
N LYS A 54 14.26 -14.44 5.60
CA LYS A 54 13.14 -13.80 6.31
C LYS A 54 11.80 -14.14 5.66
N ARG A 55 11.69 -14.19 4.34
CA ARG A 55 10.46 -14.63 3.63
C ARG A 55 10.05 -16.04 4.04
N LYS A 56 11.01 -16.98 4.16
CA LYS A 56 10.75 -18.36 4.64
C LYS A 56 10.28 -18.36 6.10
N GLU A 57 10.95 -17.58 6.95
CA GLU A 57 10.56 -17.43 8.35
C GLU A 57 9.13 -16.91 8.48
N ILE A 58 8.83 -15.79 7.82
CA ILE A 58 7.49 -15.17 7.81
C ILE A 58 6.45 -16.15 7.26
N LYS A 59 6.75 -16.86 6.16
CA LYS A 59 5.84 -17.87 5.59
C LYS A 59 5.56 -18.98 6.61
N SER A 60 6.59 -19.46 7.30
CA SER A 60 6.43 -20.49 8.32
C SER A 60 5.59 -20.02 9.50
N MET A 61 5.75 -18.76 9.92
CA MET A 61 4.92 -18.17 10.98
C MET A 61 3.45 -18.03 10.55
N VAL A 62 3.21 -17.53 9.35
CA VAL A 62 1.87 -17.41 8.77
C VAL A 62 1.16 -18.77 8.75
N ASP A 63 1.88 -19.82 8.30
CA ASP A 63 1.34 -21.19 8.25
C ASP A 63 1.09 -21.76 9.65
N TYR A 64 2.02 -21.52 10.61
CA TYR A 64 1.88 -21.97 11.99
C TYR A 64 0.61 -21.44 12.65
N TYR A 65 0.26 -20.16 12.40
CA TYR A 65 -0.96 -19.56 12.93
C TYR A 65 -2.21 -19.83 12.07
N GLY A 66 -2.11 -20.66 11.02
CA GLY A 66 -3.22 -21.00 10.14
C GLY A 66 -3.71 -19.83 9.27
N LEU A 67 -2.92 -18.78 9.14
CA LEU A 67 -3.22 -17.63 8.33
C LEU A 67 -2.90 -17.88 6.84
N GLN A 68 -3.54 -17.10 5.97
CA GLN A 68 -3.18 -16.97 4.56
C GLN A 68 -2.74 -15.53 4.29
N VAL A 69 -1.67 -15.33 3.50
CA VAL A 69 -1.38 -13.98 2.99
C VAL A 69 -2.44 -13.65 1.97
N SER A 70 -3.40 -12.82 2.39
CA SER A 70 -4.58 -12.47 1.57
C SER A 70 -4.23 -11.54 0.41
N GLN A 71 -3.27 -10.66 0.62
CA GLN A 71 -2.68 -9.79 -0.38
C GLN A 71 -1.32 -9.27 0.10
N PHE A 72 -0.47 -8.89 -0.86
CA PHE A 72 0.79 -8.23 -0.61
C PHE A 72 0.78 -6.84 -1.25
N ALA A 73 0.95 -5.81 -0.44
CA ALA A 73 0.84 -4.44 -0.91
C ALA A 73 2.21 -3.78 -1.11
N MET A 74 2.38 -3.05 -2.21
CA MET A 74 3.47 -2.11 -2.42
C MET A 74 3.00 -0.74 -1.96
N PHE A 75 3.64 -0.24 -0.90
CA PHE A 75 3.21 0.98 -0.25
C PHE A 75 3.54 2.21 -1.11
N GLN A 76 2.92 3.34 -0.78
CA GLN A 76 3.05 4.58 -1.53
C GLN A 76 4.51 4.98 -1.74
N ASN A 77 5.35 4.85 -0.70
CA ASN A 77 6.76 5.24 -0.74
C ASN A 77 7.54 4.60 -1.90
N VAL A 78 7.25 3.34 -2.21
CA VAL A 78 7.92 2.62 -3.30
C VAL A 78 7.22 2.79 -4.65
N MET A 79 5.97 3.26 -4.66
CA MET A 79 5.15 3.36 -5.86
C MET A 79 4.99 4.79 -6.39
N ASP A 80 5.41 5.81 -5.66
CA ASP A 80 5.28 7.23 -6.05
C ASP A 80 5.89 7.55 -7.42
N GLY A 81 6.96 6.86 -7.78
CA GLY A 81 7.61 7.02 -9.07
C GLY A 81 6.73 6.68 -10.26
N LEU A 82 5.68 5.85 -10.11
CA LEU A 82 4.77 5.53 -11.23
C LEU A 82 4.02 6.75 -11.77
N ALA A 83 3.84 7.79 -10.93
CA ALA A 83 3.24 9.05 -11.36
C ALA A 83 4.30 10.11 -11.76
N SER A 84 5.59 9.77 -11.78
CA SER A 84 6.66 10.68 -12.13
C SER A 84 6.84 10.79 -13.65
N LEU A 85 7.28 11.96 -14.11
CA LEU A 85 7.80 12.15 -15.47
C LEU A 85 9.29 11.81 -15.58
N GLU A 86 9.97 11.58 -14.46
CA GLU A 86 11.38 11.21 -14.41
C GLU A 86 11.52 9.70 -14.57
N GLU A 87 12.14 9.26 -15.65
CA GLU A 87 12.27 7.83 -15.99
C GLU A 87 13.02 7.03 -14.90
N GLU A 88 14.01 7.62 -14.24
CA GLU A 88 14.74 6.97 -13.17
C GLU A 88 13.82 6.62 -11.99
N LYS A 89 13.02 7.57 -11.51
CA LYS A 89 12.06 7.34 -10.43
C LYS A 89 11.01 6.30 -10.82
N LYS A 90 10.52 6.39 -12.07
CA LYS A 90 9.55 5.43 -12.59
C LYS A 90 10.11 4.02 -12.63
N ASN A 91 11.32 3.85 -13.17
CA ASN A 91 11.98 2.56 -13.26
C ASN A 91 12.29 1.97 -11.88
N ARG A 92 12.67 2.80 -10.91
CA ARG A 92 12.87 2.38 -9.52
C ARG A 92 11.59 1.81 -8.91
N SER A 93 10.44 2.46 -9.12
CA SER A 93 9.14 1.95 -8.64
C SER A 93 8.71 0.67 -9.37
N ILE A 94 8.99 0.55 -10.67
CA ILE A 94 8.70 -0.66 -11.43
C ILE A 94 9.55 -1.84 -10.92
N GLU A 95 10.82 -1.61 -10.61
CA GLU A 95 11.69 -2.65 -10.03
C GLU A 95 11.24 -3.01 -8.60
N ALA A 96 10.85 -2.04 -7.77
CA ALA A 96 10.26 -2.31 -6.46
C ALA A 96 8.98 -3.15 -6.56
N PHE A 97 8.14 -2.88 -7.56
CA PHE A 97 6.95 -3.70 -7.82
C PHE A 97 7.32 -5.14 -8.18
N LYS A 98 8.34 -5.33 -9.00
CA LYS A 98 8.83 -6.66 -9.35
C LYS A 98 9.36 -7.41 -8.12
N ASN A 99 10.17 -6.74 -7.28
CA ASN A 99 10.63 -7.30 -6.02
C ASN A 99 9.44 -7.68 -5.10
N GLY A 100 8.42 -6.83 -5.04
CA GLY A 100 7.18 -7.13 -4.32
C GLY A 100 6.46 -8.38 -4.84
N CYS A 101 6.44 -8.59 -6.16
CA CYS A 101 5.91 -9.82 -6.75
C CYS A 101 6.75 -11.05 -6.36
N GLU A 102 8.08 -10.95 -6.34
CA GLU A 102 8.95 -12.05 -5.89
C GLU A 102 8.71 -12.40 -4.42
N ILE A 103 8.59 -11.38 -3.55
CA ILE A 103 8.26 -11.56 -2.13
C ILE A 103 6.89 -12.24 -2.00
N SER A 104 5.90 -11.75 -2.74
CA SER A 104 4.53 -12.28 -2.75
C SER A 104 4.49 -13.76 -3.14
N ALA A 105 5.25 -14.15 -4.17
CA ALA A 105 5.38 -15.53 -4.61
C ALA A 105 5.95 -16.42 -3.51
N ASP A 106 7.04 -16.00 -2.85
CA ASP A 106 7.67 -16.75 -1.76
C ASP A 106 6.74 -16.89 -0.54
N LEU A 107 5.84 -15.93 -0.34
CA LEU A 107 4.82 -15.96 0.73
C LEU A 107 3.55 -16.76 0.34
N GLY A 108 3.45 -17.23 -0.91
CA GLY A 108 2.29 -17.98 -1.41
C GLY A 108 1.05 -17.13 -1.63
N CYS A 109 1.21 -15.85 -1.93
CA CYS A 109 0.13 -14.91 -2.22
C CYS A 109 0.05 -14.63 -3.73
N ASP A 110 -1.17 -14.65 -4.30
CA ASP A 110 -1.43 -14.39 -5.72
C ASP A 110 -2.13 -13.06 -5.99
N ILE A 111 -2.34 -12.25 -4.95
CA ILE A 111 -2.94 -10.92 -5.05
C ILE A 111 -1.92 -9.88 -4.62
N VAL A 112 -1.52 -9.05 -5.56
CA VAL A 112 -0.67 -7.90 -5.29
C VAL A 112 -1.46 -6.61 -5.46
N ASN A 113 -1.20 -5.64 -4.61
CA ASN A 113 -1.83 -4.33 -4.75
C ASN A 113 -0.82 -3.20 -4.60
N PHE A 114 -1.19 -2.05 -5.05
CA PHE A 114 -0.49 -0.81 -4.73
C PHE A 114 -1.47 0.36 -4.61
N VAL A 115 -1.05 1.34 -3.82
CA VAL A 115 -1.76 2.61 -3.71
C VAL A 115 -1.43 3.46 -4.93
N SER A 116 -2.45 3.93 -5.65
CA SER A 116 -2.26 4.79 -6.83
C SER A 116 -1.60 6.11 -6.42
N PRO A 117 -0.40 6.42 -6.92
CA PRO A 117 0.31 7.62 -6.52
C PRO A 117 -0.24 8.88 -7.20
N TRP A 118 -0.01 10.01 -6.53
CA TRP A 118 -0.19 11.33 -7.12
C TRP A 118 1.11 11.81 -7.77
N PRO A 119 1.02 12.65 -8.83
CA PRO A 119 2.20 13.37 -9.30
C PRO A 119 2.81 14.20 -8.17
N SER A 120 4.08 13.98 -7.85
CA SER A 120 4.76 14.66 -6.74
C SER A 120 4.78 16.19 -6.84
N THR A 121 4.51 16.71 -8.04
CA THR A 121 4.40 18.14 -8.32
C THR A 121 3.02 18.73 -8.03
N VAL A 122 2.01 17.88 -7.76
CA VAL A 122 0.67 18.32 -7.40
C VAL A 122 0.56 18.32 -5.87
N THR A 123 0.34 19.47 -5.30
CA THR A 123 0.07 19.57 -3.86
C THR A 123 -1.40 19.29 -3.63
N ALA A 124 -1.69 18.12 -3.12
CA ALA A 124 -2.99 17.78 -2.58
C ALA A 124 -3.14 18.36 -1.18
N PRO A 125 -4.34 18.78 -0.79
CA PRO A 125 -4.63 18.98 0.62
C PRO A 125 -4.39 17.64 1.30
N ASN A 126 -3.74 17.66 2.46
CA ASN A 126 -3.45 16.45 3.19
C ASN A 126 -4.76 15.77 3.61
N SER A 127 -5.10 14.67 2.94
CA SER A 127 -6.34 13.93 3.21
C SER A 127 -6.35 13.25 4.58
N TYR A 128 -5.17 13.04 5.14
CA TYR A 128 -4.97 12.55 6.50
C TYR A 128 -4.68 13.69 7.47
N LEU A 129 -5.27 14.85 7.25
CA LEU A 129 -5.13 15.93 8.22
C LEU A 129 -5.77 15.50 9.55
N PRO A 130 -4.97 15.30 10.62
CA PRO A 130 -5.51 14.99 11.93
C PRO A 130 -6.56 15.99 12.38
N GLU A 131 -6.41 17.25 11.96
CA GLU A 131 -7.35 18.31 12.26
C GLU A 131 -8.75 18.02 11.71
N TYR A 132 -8.91 17.33 10.61
CA TYR A 132 -10.23 16.96 10.10
C TYR A 132 -10.88 15.83 10.90
N TYR A 133 -10.06 14.94 11.47
CA TYR A 133 -10.54 13.84 12.30
C TYR A 133 -10.61 14.18 13.79
N TYR A 134 -9.77 15.11 14.25
CA TYR A 134 -9.54 15.41 15.65
C TYR A 134 -9.83 16.86 16.03
N ILE A 135 -10.44 17.68 15.17
CA ILE A 135 -10.92 18.99 15.60
C ILE A 135 -11.88 18.78 16.76
N ASN A 136 -11.38 19.04 17.95
CA ASN A 136 -12.19 19.03 19.18
C ASN A 136 -13.09 20.26 19.19
N VAL A 137 -14.23 20.19 18.50
CA VAL A 137 -15.30 21.15 18.70
C VAL A 137 -16.14 20.63 19.86
N PRO A 138 -16.12 21.25 21.03
CA PRO A 138 -16.93 20.80 22.15
C PRO A 138 -18.40 20.67 21.75
N GLY A 139 -19.02 19.55 22.14
CA GLY A 139 -20.44 19.32 21.91
C GLY A 139 -20.88 18.78 20.56
N VAL A 140 -19.96 18.52 19.61
CA VAL A 140 -20.29 17.90 18.32
C VAL A 140 -19.85 16.44 18.28
N ASP A 141 -20.78 15.55 17.97
CA ASP A 141 -20.48 14.12 17.78
C ASP A 141 -19.40 13.96 16.69
N PRO A 142 -18.31 13.21 16.95
CA PRO A 142 -17.25 12.97 15.97
C PRO A 142 -17.74 12.43 14.63
N ARG A 143 -18.84 11.66 14.62
CA ARG A 143 -19.47 11.13 13.40
C ARG A 143 -20.13 12.21 12.55
N ILE A 144 -20.76 13.20 13.19
CA ILE A 144 -21.37 14.33 12.51
C ILE A 144 -20.28 15.26 11.93
N ARG A 145 -19.16 15.39 12.63
CA ARG A 145 -17.99 16.13 12.15
C ARG A 145 -17.38 15.53 10.88
N ALA A 146 -17.19 14.22 10.85
CA ALA A 146 -16.68 13.55 9.67
C ALA A 146 -17.58 13.87 8.46
N LEU A 147 -18.90 13.83 8.61
CA LEU A 147 -19.83 14.18 7.55
C LEU A 147 -19.73 15.65 7.09
N GLN A 148 -19.44 16.59 8.00
CA GLN A 148 -19.28 17.99 7.66
C GLN A 148 -17.96 18.25 6.92
N VAL A 149 -16.91 17.55 7.26
CA VAL A 149 -15.61 17.65 6.57
C VAL A 149 -15.70 17.15 5.14
N PHE A 150 -16.42 16.06 4.87
CA PHE A 150 -16.62 15.54 3.51
C PHE A 150 -17.40 16.49 2.59
N GLN A 151 -18.05 17.53 3.11
CA GLN A 151 -18.70 18.57 2.31
C GLN A 151 -17.76 19.69 1.89
N THR A 152 -16.55 19.75 2.44
CA THR A 152 -15.57 20.77 2.10
C THR A 152 -14.89 20.41 0.79
N LYS A 153 -15.00 21.27 -0.22
CA LYS A 153 -14.28 21.09 -1.49
C LYS A 153 -12.78 21.23 -1.25
N LEU A 154 -12.04 20.15 -1.48
CA LEU A 154 -10.60 20.16 -1.43
C LEU A 154 -10.03 20.95 -2.62
N LYS A 155 -9.03 21.79 -2.36
CA LYS A 155 -8.33 22.56 -3.40
C LYS A 155 -6.97 21.95 -3.65
N TYR A 156 -6.74 21.51 -4.88
CA TYR A 156 -5.44 21.05 -5.32
C TYR A 156 -4.64 22.19 -5.91
N THR A 157 -3.36 22.21 -5.65
CA THR A 157 -2.42 23.16 -6.26
C THR A 157 -1.60 22.46 -7.33
N PHE A 158 -1.70 22.97 -8.54
CA PHE A 158 -0.96 22.46 -9.70
C PHE A 158 0.19 23.42 -10.03
N PRO A 159 1.36 22.89 -10.43
CA PRO A 159 2.42 23.72 -10.98
C PRO A 159 1.95 24.39 -12.28
N LYS A 160 2.57 25.51 -12.64
CA LYS A 160 2.26 26.21 -13.90
C LYS A 160 3.53 26.32 -14.75
N PRO A 161 3.53 25.81 -15.96
CA PRO A 161 2.45 25.06 -16.63
C PRO A 161 2.30 23.63 -16.07
N PHE A 162 1.10 23.07 -16.13
CA PHE A 162 0.82 21.68 -15.79
C PHE A 162 0.19 20.99 -16.99
N ASP A 163 0.84 19.95 -17.46
CA ASP A 163 0.39 19.15 -18.61
C ASP A 163 -0.22 17.83 -18.08
N TRP A 164 -1.53 17.84 -17.89
CA TRP A 164 -2.28 16.67 -17.39
C TRP A 164 -2.17 15.46 -18.34
N GLU A 165 -2.29 15.69 -19.64
CA GLU A 165 -2.25 14.60 -20.63
C GLU A 165 -0.90 13.86 -20.59
N ARG A 166 0.19 14.60 -20.46
CA ARG A 166 1.53 14.03 -20.35
C ARG A 166 1.67 13.20 -19.07
N TYR A 167 1.20 13.72 -17.92
CA TYR A 167 1.23 12.99 -16.66
C TYR A 167 0.37 11.74 -16.72
N TRP A 168 -0.86 11.88 -17.20
CA TRP A 168 -1.80 10.77 -17.29
C TRP A 168 -1.29 9.65 -18.21
N SER A 169 -0.83 9.99 -19.41
CA SER A 169 -0.27 9.02 -20.34
C SER A 169 0.94 8.30 -19.74
N SER A 170 1.85 9.04 -19.09
CA SER A 170 3.01 8.47 -18.42
C SER A 170 2.63 7.50 -17.30
N HIS A 171 1.65 7.86 -16.48
CA HIS A 171 1.13 7.02 -15.41
C HIS A 171 0.46 5.75 -15.94
N VAL A 172 -0.41 5.88 -16.94
CA VAL A 172 -1.06 4.72 -17.58
C VAL A 172 -0.04 3.75 -18.16
N ASP A 173 1.02 4.26 -18.80
CA ASP A 173 2.07 3.39 -19.34
C ASP A 173 2.87 2.68 -18.25
N ALA A 174 3.15 3.36 -17.14
CA ALA A 174 3.79 2.74 -15.98
C ALA A 174 2.90 1.64 -15.36
N VAL A 175 1.60 1.92 -15.19
CA VAL A 175 0.62 0.93 -14.68
C VAL A 175 0.51 -0.27 -15.62
N ARG A 176 0.52 -0.08 -16.94
CA ARG A 176 0.55 -1.20 -17.90
C ARG A 176 1.77 -2.08 -17.72
N LYS A 177 2.95 -1.49 -17.48
CA LYS A 177 4.19 -2.25 -17.22
C LYS A 177 4.07 -3.10 -15.96
N VAL A 178 3.62 -2.53 -14.83
CA VAL A 178 3.45 -3.31 -13.60
C VAL A 178 2.36 -4.37 -13.72
N ALA A 179 1.29 -4.11 -14.48
CA ALA A 179 0.26 -5.11 -14.78
C ALA A 179 0.82 -6.29 -15.61
N GLN A 180 1.72 -6.02 -16.55
CA GLN A 180 2.40 -7.08 -17.29
C GLN A 180 3.32 -7.92 -16.40
N ILE A 181 4.02 -7.27 -15.45
CA ILE A 181 4.83 -7.98 -14.44
C ILE A 181 3.95 -8.89 -13.60
N ALA A 182 2.86 -8.37 -13.00
CA ALA A 182 1.93 -9.19 -12.22
C ALA A 182 1.40 -10.39 -13.02
N LYS A 183 1.08 -10.17 -14.30
CA LYS A 183 0.63 -11.24 -15.20
C LYS A 183 1.68 -12.34 -15.41
N GLN A 184 2.98 -11.98 -15.49
CA GLN A 184 4.07 -12.96 -15.65
C GLN A 184 4.18 -13.89 -14.44
N TYR A 185 3.84 -13.41 -13.24
CA TYR A 185 3.73 -14.22 -12.02
C TYR A 185 2.38 -14.95 -11.89
N GLY A 186 1.42 -14.70 -12.78
CA GLY A 186 0.07 -15.24 -12.67
C GLY A 186 -0.78 -14.55 -11.60
N PHE A 187 -0.39 -13.37 -11.15
CA PHE A 187 -1.03 -12.66 -10.05
C PHE A 187 -2.21 -11.78 -10.51
N LYS A 188 -3.14 -11.57 -9.59
CA LYS A 188 -4.16 -10.54 -9.69
C LYS A 188 -3.58 -9.22 -9.17
N LEU A 189 -3.71 -8.18 -9.97
CA LEU A 189 -3.32 -6.83 -9.58
C LEU A 189 -4.55 -6.03 -9.14
N ALA A 190 -4.52 -5.51 -7.92
CA ALA A 190 -5.46 -4.53 -7.44
C ALA A 190 -4.78 -3.14 -7.39
N ILE A 191 -5.52 -2.11 -7.73
CA ILE A 191 -5.07 -0.71 -7.60
C ILE A 191 -5.96 -0.08 -6.55
N MET A 192 -5.36 0.32 -5.45
CA MET A 192 -6.07 1.00 -4.37
C MET A 192 -5.98 2.51 -4.60
N GLN A 193 -7.13 3.15 -4.66
CA GLN A 193 -7.19 4.60 -4.62
C GLN A 193 -7.26 5.03 -3.17
N THR A 194 -6.28 5.80 -2.72
CA THR A 194 -6.37 6.55 -1.45
C THR A 194 -6.81 7.96 -1.77
N GLN A 195 -7.74 8.43 -0.97
CA GLN A 195 -8.22 9.82 -1.06
C GLN A 195 -7.27 10.76 -0.37
#